data_b22e05a08985da8d0fddabdefb63a918
#
_entry.id   b22e05a08985da8d0fddabdefb63a918
#
_cell.length_a   1.000
_cell.length_b   1.000
_cell.length_c   1.000
_cell.angle_alpha   90.00
_cell.angle_beta   90.00
_cell.angle_gamma   90.00
#
_symmetry.space_group_name_H-M   'P 1'
#
loop_
_entity.id
_entity.type
_entity.pdbx_description
1 polymer ?
#
loop_
_entity_poly.entity_id
_entity_poly.type
_entity_poly.pdbx_seq_one_letter_code
_entity_poly.pdbx_strand_id
1 'polypeptide(L)'
;MGKWELALGARYAHARLGGGARGTTANPERIHWPRWPRADEETERVLRDVLYSGKWTLSGASRGEKPYEQRFAEAFARFNGSAYCVPCSSGSAALTLALRALDVPPGSEVIVPGLTWVAVPASVVEVGATPVLVDLDADTLCISLEETRRAVGPRTSAIVVVHAFCALADIAGFLALSKEMGVPLVEDCSHMHGAVWKGRRVGSFGRIGLFSMQQSKVLTCGEGGALLTDDPALYRRLQQLRADGRLYAARHVKGAMDIEKAGDVMGRNYNLSEFHAAILLDRLRHLDAENATREENARILDSLLAEIPGVSPLSRTPGTDRQTYYEYCVRFDLERFGSRSIDELAEALTRDLGCAVEPIYEPFTANVLYRPQTVLPDRPELDPARFQLPVAERARRECLALPHHVLLAPREAMGRIAQAIGDLARRGQDE
;
A
#
# COMPACT_ATOMS: atom_id res chain seq x y z
N MET A 1 25.77 -23.98 -6.49
CA MET A 1 25.35 -23.26 -5.27
C MET A 1 25.86 -21.83 -5.46
N GLY A 2 25.04 -20.97 -5.97
CA GLY A 2 25.48 -19.67 -6.51
C GLY A 2 24.59 -18.57 -5.99
N LYS A 3 25.15 -17.44 -5.80
CA LYS A 3 24.75 -16.00 -5.80
C LYS A 3 23.27 -15.58 -5.52
N TRP A 4 22.35 -16.50 -5.22
CA TRP A 4 20.93 -16.21 -4.95
C TRP A 4 20.60 -15.97 -3.47
N GLU A 5 21.48 -16.33 -2.56
CA GLU A 5 21.24 -16.18 -1.12
C GLU A 5 21.50 -14.77 -0.57
N LEU A 6 22.15 -13.89 -1.32
CA LEU A 6 22.53 -12.55 -0.84
C LEU A 6 21.53 -11.45 -1.18
N ALA A 7 20.63 -11.64 -2.16
CA ALA A 7 19.71 -10.58 -2.57
C ALA A 7 18.35 -10.59 -1.83
N LEU A 8 17.97 -11.69 -1.18
CA LEU A 8 16.72 -11.79 -0.41
C LEU A 8 16.88 -11.46 1.08
N GLY A 9 18.13 -11.37 1.57
CA GLY A 9 18.43 -11.09 2.99
C GLY A 9 18.32 -9.63 3.39
N ALA A 10 18.36 -8.68 2.47
CA ALA A 10 18.47 -7.27 2.82
C ALA A 10 17.10 -6.59 3.10
N ARG A 11 16.00 -7.10 2.57
CA ARG A 11 14.68 -6.45 2.74
C ARG A 11 13.98 -6.76 4.07
N TYR A 12 14.46 -7.73 4.84
CA TYR A 12 13.86 -8.11 6.13
C TYR A 12 14.94 -8.50 7.17
N ALA A 13 16.02 -7.74 7.27
CA ALA A 13 16.91 -7.87 8.39
C ALA A 13 16.21 -7.35 9.66
N HIS A 14 15.30 -8.15 10.22
CA HIS A 14 14.89 -7.99 11.59
C HIS A 14 16.13 -8.04 12.46
N ALA A 15 16.42 -6.94 13.16
CA ALA A 15 17.32 -6.98 14.29
C ALA A 15 16.91 -8.17 15.17
N ARG A 16 17.78 -9.16 15.31
CA ARG A 16 17.55 -10.33 16.15
C ARG A 16 17.08 -9.85 17.51
N LEU A 17 15.89 -10.26 17.92
CA LEU A 17 15.42 -10.10 19.27
C LEU A 17 16.33 -10.93 20.18
N GLY A 18 17.41 -10.32 20.69
CA GLY A 18 18.22 -10.87 21.75
C GLY A 18 17.42 -10.82 23.04
N GLY A 19 16.86 -11.95 23.44
CA GLY A 19 16.45 -12.14 24.83
C GLY A 19 17.69 -12.14 25.72
N GLY A 20 17.71 -11.34 26.79
CA GLY A 20 18.74 -11.36 27.80
C GLY A 20 19.14 -9.95 28.25
N ALA A 21 18.33 -9.37 29.12
CA ALA A 21 18.74 -8.18 29.88
C ALA A 21 19.89 -8.47 30.82
N ARG A 22 21.07 -7.93 30.54
CA ARG A 22 22.03 -7.50 31.59
C ARG A 22 22.72 -6.24 31.09
N GLY A 23 22.44 -5.13 31.76
CA GLY A 23 23.26 -3.97 32.00
C GLY A 23 24.15 -3.47 30.85
N THR A 24 23.57 -2.79 29.87
CA THR A 24 24.32 -1.80 29.09
C THR A 24 23.74 -0.43 29.43
N THR A 25 24.60 0.46 29.95
CA THR A 25 24.27 1.89 30.10
C THR A 25 23.67 2.37 28.81
N ALA A 26 22.38 2.77 28.86
CA ALA A 26 21.67 3.31 27.70
C ALA A 26 22.48 4.50 27.18
N ASN A 27 22.95 4.42 25.95
CA ASN A 27 23.53 5.58 25.29
C ASN A 27 22.37 6.60 25.13
N PRO A 28 22.40 7.75 25.81
CA PRO A 28 21.31 8.73 25.81
C PRO A 28 21.05 9.35 24.43
N GLU A 29 21.88 9.07 23.43
CA GLU A 29 21.76 9.60 22.07
C GLU A 29 20.96 8.69 21.12
N ARG A 30 20.64 7.45 21.50
CA ARG A 30 19.95 6.53 20.60
C ARG A 30 18.45 6.82 20.54
N ILE A 31 17.90 7.06 19.32
CA ILE A 31 16.47 7.23 19.12
C ILE A 31 15.77 5.88 19.34
N HIS A 32 14.74 5.88 20.18
CA HIS A 32 13.86 4.72 20.36
C HIS A 32 12.65 4.87 19.47
N TRP A 33 12.72 4.30 18.26
CA TRP A 33 11.58 4.31 17.33
C TRP A 33 10.45 3.45 17.86
N PRO A 34 9.19 3.89 17.68
CA PRO A 34 8.02 3.07 18.01
C PRO A 34 8.04 1.75 17.26
N ARG A 35 7.70 0.67 17.96
CA ARG A 35 7.56 -0.65 17.31
C ARG A 35 6.35 -0.64 16.38
N TRP A 36 6.45 -1.38 15.27
CA TRP A 36 5.36 -1.64 14.35
C TRP A 36 5.38 -3.12 13.93
N PRO A 37 4.24 -3.82 13.83
CA PRO A 37 2.88 -3.39 14.26
C PRO A 37 2.75 -3.18 15.76
N ARG A 38 1.66 -2.48 16.17
CA ARG A 38 1.29 -2.28 17.57
C ARG A 38 0.16 -3.23 17.96
N ALA A 39 0.25 -3.74 19.16
CA ALA A 39 -0.81 -4.50 19.82
C ALA A 39 -0.99 -3.97 21.25
N ASP A 40 -2.19 -4.10 21.78
CA ASP A 40 -2.57 -3.74 23.14
C ASP A 40 -3.40 -4.88 23.77
N GLU A 41 -3.89 -4.68 25.00
CA GLU A 41 -4.70 -5.67 25.74
C GLU A 41 -6.00 -6.02 24.98
N GLU A 42 -6.58 -5.06 24.25
CA GLU A 42 -7.77 -5.33 23.46
C GLU A 42 -7.44 -6.20 22.22
N THR A 43 -6.30 -5.96 21.58
CA THR A 43 -5.81 -6.84 20.50
C THR A 43 -5.63 -8.28 21.00
N GLU A 44 -5.04 -8.48 22.20
CA GLU A 44 -4.92 -9.79 22.81
C GLU A 44 -6.30 -10.40 23.10
N ARG A 45 -7.23 -9.63 23.67
CA ARG A 45 -8.58 -10.08 24.01
C ARG A 45 -9.34 -10.58 22.79
N VAL A 46 -9.35 -9.83 21.68
CA VAL A 46 -10.07 -10.25 20.46
C VAL A 46 -9.44 -11.47 19.82
N LEU A 47 -8.12 -11.61 19.86
CA LEU A 47 -7.43 -12.81 19.40
C LEU A 47 -7.77 -14.05 20.24
N ARG A 48 -7.84 -13.91 21.57
CA ARG A 48 -8.30 -14.97 22.48
C ARG A 48 -9.73 -15.38 22.19
N ASP A 49 -10.64 -14.42 21.94
CA ASP A 49 -12.03 -14.75 21.57
C ASP A 49 -12.07 -15.60 20.30
N VAL A 50 -11.34 -15.22 19.25
CA VAL A 50 -11.27 -16.04 18.03
C VAL A 50 -10.66 -17.41 18.30
N LEU A 51 -9.54 -17.47 19.04
CA LEU A 51 -8.81 -18.73 19.32
C LEU A 51 -9.71 -19.76 19.98
N TYR A 52 -10.45 -19.38 21.03
CA TYR A 52 -11.29 -20.28 21.78
C TYR A 52 -12.71 -20.44 21.21
N SER A 53 -13.08 -19.65 20.20
CA SER A 53 -14.40 -19.72 19.57
C SER A 53 -14.64 -21.02 18.77
N GLY A 54 -13.57 -21.67 18.32
CA GLY A 54 -13.64 -22.76 17.34
C GLY A 54 -14.00 -22.31 15.92
N LYS A 55 -14.21 -20.98 15.70
CA LYS A 55 -14.51 -20.37 14.41
C LYS A 55 -13.35 -19.49 13.96
N TRP A 56 -12.58 -19.94 12.98
CA TRP A 56 -11.37 -19.27 12.51
C TRP A 56 -11.49 -18.73 11.09
N THR A 57 -12.58 -19.05 10.40
CA THR A 57 -12.86 -18.64 9.03
C THR A 57 -14.36 -18.53 8.78
N LEU A 58 -14.76 -17.80 7.74
CA LEU A 58 -16.17 -17.67 7.33
C LEU A 58 -16.86 -19.00 7.03
N SER A 59 -16.13 -19.95 6.46
CA SER A 59 -16.66 -21.30 6.17
C SER A 59 -16.73 -22.22 7.37
N GLY A 60 -16.26 -21.78 8.55
CA GLY A 60 -16.45 -22.51 9.81
C GLY A 60 -17.88 -22.38 10.34
N ALA A 61 -18.24 -23.26 11.29
CA ALA A 61 -19.56 -23.25 11.93
C ALA A 61 -19.84 -21.89 12.59
N SER A 62 -20.99 -21.31 12.31
CA SER A 62 -21.43 -20.04 12.89
C SER A 62 -21.67 -20.15 14.39
N ARG A 63 -21.32 -19.11 15.12
CA ARG A 63 -21.65 -18.95 16.56
C ARG A 63 -23.09 -18.48 16.80
N GLY A 64 -23.82 -18.15 15.73
CA GLY A 64 -25.14 -17.50 15.79
C GLY A 64 -25.05 -15.98 15.87
N GLU A 65 -23.89 -15.43 15.65
CA GLU A 65 -23.61 -13.99 15.62
C GLU A 65 -22.74 -13.62 14.42
N LYS A 66 -22.70 -12.35 14.08
CA LYS A 66 -21.93 -11.83 12.96
C LYS A 66 -20.42 -12.05 13.18
N PRO A 67 -19.70 -12.73 12.24
CA PRO A 67 -18.28 -13.00 12.34
C PRO A 67 -17.44 -11.72 12.33
N TYR A 68 -16.22 -11.80 12.86
CA TYR A 68 -15.28 -10.66 12.85
C TYR A 68 -15.01 -10.12 11.46
N GLU A 69 -14.90 -11.00 10.48
CA GLU A 69 -14.65 -10.60 9.09
C GLU A 69 -15.78 -9.71 8.55
N GLN A 70 -17.04 -10.05 8.75
CA GLN A 70 -18.16 -9.24 8.31
C GLN A 70 -18.31 -7.96 9.15
N ARG A 71 -18.02 -8.02 10.45
CA ARG A 71 -17.99 -6.83 11.34
C ARG A 71 -16.92 -5.83 10.88
N PHE A 72 -15.75 -6.33 10.52
CA PHE A 72 -14.68 -5.51 9.95
C PHE A 72 -15.11 -4.92 8.59
N ALA A 73 -15.68 -5.73 7.69
CA ALA A 73 -16.19 -5.24 6.40
C ALA A 73 -17.13 -4.05 6.57
N GLU A 74 -18.13 -4.18 7.44
CA GLU A 74 -19.10 -3.11 7.72
C GLU A 74 -18.43 -1.88 8.38
N ALA A 75 -17.50 -2.10 9.31
CA ALA A 75 -16.80 -1.01 9.97
C ALA A 75 -15.89 -0.25 9.01
N PHE A 76 -15.18 -0.97 8.13
CA PHE A 76 -14.26 -0.37 7.16
C PHE A 76 -15.01 0.35 6.03
N ALA A 77 -16.15 -0.19 5.57
CA ALA A 77 -17.05 0.51 4.64
C ALA A 77 -17.52 1.84 5.24
N ARG A 78 -18.07 1.82 6.48
CA ARG A 78 -18.49 3.04 7.19
C ARG A 78 -17.34 4.03 7.39
N PHE A 79 -16.17 3.54 7.79
CA PHE A 79 -14.98 4.38 7.98
C PHE A 79 -14.60 5.13 6.72
N ASN A 80 -14.69 4.49 5.55
CA ASN A 80 -14.33 5.10 4.27
C ASN A 80 -15.51 5.82 3.58
N GLY A 81 -16.72 5.75 4.12
CA GLY A 81 -17.90 6.36 3.53
C GLY A 81 -18.38 5.65 2.25
N SER A 82 -18.05 4.36 2.09
CA SER A 82 -18.53 3.50 1.00
C SER A 82 -19.69 2.63 1.46
N ALA A 83 -20.56 2.25 0.51
CA ALA A 83 -21.71 1.40 0.80
C ALA A 83 -21.29 -0.03 1.20
N TYR A 84 -20.25 -0.57 0.56
CA TYR A 84 -19.84 -1.97 0.72
C TYR A 84 -18.33 -2.12 0.84
N CYS A 85 -17.93 -3.15 1.61
CA CYS A 85 -16.56 -3.63 1.69
C CYS A 85 -16.51 -5.16 1.57
N VAL A 86 -15.52 -5.67 0.85
CA VAL A 86 -15.20 -7.11 0.75
C VAL A 86 -13.78 -7.33 1.22
N PRO A 87 -13.54 -7.84 2.42
CA PRO A 87 -12.22 -8.24 2.89
C PRO A 87 -11.69 -9.43 2.10
N CYS A 88 -10.37 -9.51 1.95
CA CYS A 88 -9.71 -10.61 1.26
C CYS A 88 -8.31 -10.90 1.84
N SER A 89 -7.66 -11.94 1.35
CA SER A 89 -6.42 -12.47 1.92
C SER A 89 -5.18 -11.59 1.75
N SER A 90 -5.17 -10.65 0.79
CA SER A 90 -4.03 -9.75 0.55
C SER A 90 -4.41 -8.60 -0.39
N GLY A 91 -3.55 -7.56 -0.47
CA GLY A 91 -3.68 -6.50 -1.48
C GLY A 91 -3.55 -7.04 -2.91
N SER A 92 -2.70 -8.02 -3.16
CA SER A 92 -2.59 -8.69 -4.47
C SER A 92 -3.88 -9.40 -4.86
N ALA A 93 -4.50 -10.12 -3.91
CA ALA A 93 -5.81 -10.72 -4.12
C ALA A 93 -6.89 -9.65 -4.41
N ALA A 94 -6.84 -8.50 -3.73
CA ALA A 94 -7.74 -7.38 -4.00
C ALA A 94 -7.60 -6.84 -5.43
N LEU A 95 -6.37 -6.66 -5.93
CA LEU A 95 -6.12 -6.25 -7.31
C LEU A 95 -6.71 -7.24 -8.32
N THR A 96 -6.39 -8.53 -8.19
CA THR A 96 -6.93 -9.58 -9.06
C THR A 96 -8.47 -9.63 -9.00
N LEU A 97 -9.06 -9.54 -7.81
CA LEU A 97 -10.50 -9.52 -7.61
C LEU A 97 -11.16 -8.29 -8.26
N ALA A 98 -10.55 -7.11 -8.15
CA ALA A 98 -11.05 -5.88 -8.77
C ALA A 98 -11.12 -6.01 -10.30
N LEU A 99 -10.02 -6.45 -10.94
CA LEU A 99 -9.97 -6.65 -12.39
C LEU A 99 -10.96 -7.72 -12.87
N ARG A 100 -11.09 -8.82 -12.15
CA ARG A 100 -12.08 -9.88 -12.45
C ARG A 100 -13.52 -9.41 -12.25
N ALA A 101 -13.79 -8.56 -11.23
CA ALA A 101 -15.13 -8.03 -10.99
C ALA A 101 -15.56 -7.03 -12.08
N LEU A 102 -14.59 -6.33 -12.65
CA LEU A 102 -14.81 -5.41 -13.79
C LEU A 102 -14.86 -6.12 -15.15
N ASP A 103 -14.80 -7.45 -15.18
CA ASP A 103 -14.77 -8.27 -16.41
C ASP A 103 -13.65 -7.86 -17.38
N VAL A 104 -12.47 -7.50 -16.88
CA VAL A 104 -11.30 -7.20 -17.71
C VAL A 104 -11.03 -8.37 -18.66
N PRO A 105 -11.16 -8.20 -19.99
CA PRO A 105 -11.00 -9.32 -20.92
C PRO A 105 -9.53 -9.74 -21.04
N PRO A 106 -9.25 -11.04 -21.16
CA PRO A 106 -7.91 -11.49 -21.58
C PRO A 106 -7.50 -10.86 -22.91
N GLY A 107 -6.26 -10.40 -23.00
CA GLY A 107 -5.72 -9.70 -24.19
C GLY A 107 -6.08 -8.21 -24.28
N SER A 108 -6.92 -7.69 -23.38
CA SER A 108 -7.12 -6.24 -23.26
C SER A 108 -5.96 -5.56 -22.55
N GLU A 109 -5.99 -4.26 -22.47
CA GLU A 109 -4.96 -3.44 -21.84
C GLU A 109 -5.47 -2.84 -20.52
N VAL A 110 -4.61 -2.83 -19.50
CA VAL A 110 -4.85 -2.12 -18.24
C VAL A 110 -3.70 -1.15 -18.00
N ILE A 111 -4.02 0.13 -17.87
CA ILE A 111 -3.02 1.17 -17.59
C ILE A 111 -2.66 1.14 -16.11
N VAL A 112 -1.35 1.12 -15.83
CA VAL A 112 -0.78 1.07 -14.48
C VAL A 112 0.46 1.98 -14.38
N PRO A 113 0.83 2.50 -13.19
CA PRO A 113 2.07 3.26 -13.04
C PRO A 113 3.30 2.40 -13.31
N GLY A 114 4.32 3.00 -13.90
CA GLY A 114 5.59 2.36 -14.26
C GLY A 114 6.50 2.07 -13.04
N LEU A 115 6.18 2.63 -11.88
CA LEU A 115 6.84 2.38 -10.60
C LEU A 115 5.78 2.29 -9.50
N THR A 116 5.66 1.14 -8.89
CA THR A 116 4.88 0.86 -7.68
C THR A 116 5.25 -0.55 -7.18
N TRP A 117 4.51 -1.09 -6.20
CA TRP A 117 4.67 -2.49 -5.81
C TRP A 117 4.30 -3.44 -6.96
N VAL A 118 5.13 -4.47 -7.16
CA VAL A 118 5.04 -5.40 -8.31
C VAL A 118 3.69 -6.11 -8.48
N ALA A 119 2.89 -6.24 -7.41
CA ALA A 119 1.58 -6.86 -7.48
C ALA A 119 0.61 -6.15 -8.44
N VAL A 120 0.78 -4.85 -8.69
CA VAL A 120 -0.10 -4.08 -9.59
C VAL A 120 -0.04 -4.61 -11.02
N PRO A 121 1.09 -4.55 -11.75
CA PRO A 121 1.16 -5.12 -13.09
C PRO A 121 1.07 -6.65 -13.10
N ALA A 122 1.53 -7.34 -12.04
CA ALA A 122 1.43 -8.80 -11.96
C ALA A 122 -0.03 -9.27 -11.93
N SER A 123 -0.93 -8.58 -11.23
CA SER A 123 -2.36 -8.91 -11.21
C SER A 123 -3.04 -8.70 -12.56
N VAL A 124 -2.56 -7.74 -13.36
CA VAL A 124 -3.02 -7.56 -14.77
C VAL A 124 -2.63 -8.77 -15.62
N VAL A 125 -1.38 -9.23 -15.49
CA VAL A 125 -0.90 -10.43 -16.19
C VAL A 125 -1.65 -11.68 -15.74
N GLU A 126 -1.95 -11.79 -14.44
CA GLU A 126 -2.68 -12.93 -13.87
C GLU A 126 -4.10 -13.08 -14.44
N VAL A 127 -4.78 -11.98 -14.76
CA VAL A 127 -6.10 -12.04 -15.42
C VAL A 127 -6.00 -12.20 -16.95
N GLY A 128 -4.79 -12.34 -17.50
CA GLY A 128 -4.54 -12.53 -18.94
C GLY A 128 -4.54 -11.22 -19.76
N ALA A 129 -4.58 -10.07 -19.10
CA ALA A 129 -4.50 -8.75 -19.74
C ALA A 129 -3.05 -8.28 -19.88
N THR A 130 -2.85 -7.18 -20.61
CA THR A 130 -1.54 -6.56 -20.86
C THR A 130 -1.42 -5.29 -20.00
N PRO A 131 -0.48 -5.20 -19.06
CA PRO A 131 -0.21 -3.94 -18.37
C PRO A 131 0.47 -2.94 -19.31
N VAL A 132 -0.10 -1.74 -19.41
CA VAL A 132 0.49 -0.59 -20.09
C VAL A 132 1.14 0.28 -19.01
N LEU A 133 2.47 0.26 -18.97
CA LEU A 133 3.25 1.00 -17.98
C LEU A 133 3.32 2.46 -18.37
N VAL A 134 2.87 3.34 -17.49
CA VAL A 134 2.86 4.79 -17.69
C VAL A 134 3.77 5.46 -16.67
N ASP A 135 4.54 6.47 -17.13
CA ASP A 135 5.46 7.19 -16.26
C ASP A 135 4.73 8.01 -15.19
N LEU A 136 5.47 8.58 -14.29
CA LEU A 136 4.97 9.24 -13.09
C LEU A 136 4.85 10.76 -13.28
N ASP A 137 4.03 11.37 -12.44
CA ASP A 137 4.10 12.79 -12.15
C ASP A 137 5.35 13.05 -11.28
N ALA A 138 6.16 14.03 -11.69
CA ALA A 138 7.46 14.27 -11.07
C ALA A 138 7.38 14.76 -9.63
N ASP A 139 6.31 15.44 -9.26
CA ASP A 139 6.16 16.08 -7.94
C ASP A 139 5.57 15.13 -6.89
N THR A 140 4.63 14.28 -7.31
CA THR A 140 3.89 13.38 -6.43
C THR A 140 4.38 11.93 -6.48
N LEU A 141 5.08 11.53 -7.53
CA LEU A 141 5.45 10.15 -7.86
C LEU A 141 4.26 9.21 -8.04
N CYS A 142 3.06 9.75 -8.19
CA CYS A 142 1.90 9.00 -8.63
C CYS A 142 1.89 8.89 -10.16
N ILE A 143 1.04 8.02 -10.71
CA ILE A 143 0.88 7.89 -12.16
C ILE A 143 0.54 9.24 -12.81
N SER A 144 1.20 9.58 -13.93
CA SER A 144 0.96 10.80 -14.69
C SER A 144 -0.39 10.77 -15.40
N LEU A 145 -1.24 11.76 -15.15
CA LEU A 145 -2.52 11.91 -15.84
C LEU A 145 -2.33 12.17 -17.34
N GLU A 146 -1.36 13.01 -17.71
CA GLU A 146 -1.06 13.36 -19.10
C GLU A 146 -0.60 12.14 -19.89
N GLU A 147 0.37 11.39 -19.36
CA GLU A 147 0.86 10.18 -20.01
C GLU A 147 -0.23 9.09 -20.05
N THR A 148 -1.06 8.98 -19.00
CA THR A 148 -2.21 8.08 -19.00
C THR A 148 -3.18 8.43 -20.12
N ARG A 149 -3.51 9.71 -20.31
CA ARG A 149 -4.39 10.17 -21.40
C ARG A 149 -3.85 9.79 -22.78
N ARG A 150 -2.54 9.88 -23.00
CA ARG A 150 -1.89 9.46 -24.25
C ARG A 150 -1.92 7.95 -24.45
N ALA A 151 -1.89 7.18 -23.35
CA ALA A 151 -1.85 5.72 -23.39
C ALA A 151 -3.23 5.07 -23.55
N VAL A 152 -4.35 5.79 -23.25
CA VAL A 152 -5.69 5.24 -23.41
C VAL A 152 -5.96 4.96 -24.90
N GLY A 153 -6.34 3.72 -25.20
CA GLY A 153 -6.66 3.27 -26.54
C GLY A 153 -7.89 2.35 -26.59
N PRO A 154 -8.26 1.87 -27.79
CA PRO A 154 -9.47 1.05 -27.98
C PRO A 154 -9.44 -0.29 -27.23
N ARG A 155 -8.29 -0.76 -26.80
CA ARG A 155 -8.13 -1.99 -26.01
C ARG A 155 -8.05 -1.74 -24.50
N THR A 156 -8.05 -0.48 -24.06
CA THR A 156 -7.98 -0.14 -22.65
C THR A 156 -9.29 -0.51 -21.94
N SER A 157 -9.20 -1.41 -20.96
CA SER A 157 -10.35 -1.94 -20.22
C SER A 157 -10.43 -1.45 -18.78
N ALA A 158 -9.31 -0.96 -18.20
CA ALA A 158 -9.28 -0.34 -16.88
C ALA A 158 -8.05 0.56 -16.72
N ILE A 159 -8.14 1.49 -15.77
CA ILE A 159 -7.01 2.29 -15.28
C ILE A 159 -6.87 1.99 -13.78
N VAL A 160 -5.66 1.59 -13.34
CA VAL A 160 -5.32 1.43 -11.93
C VAL A 160 -4.48 2.62 -11.50
N VAL A 161 -5.06 3.49 -10.71
CA VAL A 161 -4.35 4.60 -10.08
C VAL A 161 -3.83 4.15 -8.73
N VAL A 162 -2.53 4.29 -8.50
CA VAL A 162 -1.92 4.05 -7.20
C VAL A 162 -1.63 5.38 -6.53
N HIS A 163 -2.20 5.59 -5.35
CA HIS A 163 -1.79 6.67 -4.47
C HIS A 163 -0.50 6.25 -3.77
N ALA A 164 0.64 6.83 -4.18
CA ALA A 164 1.95 6.27 -3.87
C ALA A 164 2.59 6.92 -2.63
N PHE A 165 3.25 6.10 -1.82
CA PHE A 165 4.07 6.52 -0.66
C PHE A 165 3.32 7.41 0.35
N CYS A 166 3.33 8.73 0.11
CA CYS A 166 2.65 9.75 0.92
C CYS A 166 1.92 10.79 0.05
N ALA A 167 1.68 10.53 -1.24
CA ALA A 167 0.99 11.47 -2.13
C ALA A 167 -0.25 10.85 -2.78
N LEU A 168 -1.24 11.68 -3.08
CA LEU A 168 -2.42 11.30 -3.84
C LEU A 168 -2.18 11.57 -5.33
N ALA A 169 -2.65 10.69 -6.21
CA ALA A 169 -2.77 10.99 -7.63
C ALA A 169 -3.80 12.09 -7.85
N ASP A 170 -3.80 12.72 -9.03
CA ASP A 170 -4.84 13.71 -9.41
C ASP A 170 -6.22 13.03 -9.56
N ILE A 171 -6.91 12.87 -8.43
CA ILE A 171 -8.22 12.22 -8.37
C ILE A 171 -9.21 12.90 -9.32
N ALA A 172 -9.24 14.23 -9.36
CA ALA A 172 -10.17 14.98 -10.22
C ALA A 172 -9.92 14.71 -11.71
N GLY A 173 -8.66 14.77 -12.12
CA GLY A 173 -8.24 14.51 -13.49
C GLY A 173 -8.52 13.08 -13.92
N PHE A 174 -8.23 12.09 -13.07
CA PHE A 174 -8.50 10.68 -13.36
C PHE A 174 -9.99 10.35 -13.42
N LEU A 175 -10.82 10.95 -12.56
CA LEU A 175 -12.28 10.80 -12.65
C LEU A 175 -12.83 11.40 -13.94
N ALA A 176 -12.34 12.58 -14.34
CA ALA A 176 -12.73 13.21 -15.60
C ALA A 176 -12.31 12.34 -16.81
N LEU A 177 -11.07 11.84 -16.81
CA LEU A 177 -10.54 10.96 -17.86
C LEU A 177 -11.34 9.65 -17.96
N SER A 178 -11.59 8.99 -16.82
CA SER A 178 -12.39 7.77 -16.75
C SER A 178 -13.79 7.96 -17.34
N LYS A 179 -14.44 9.08 -17.00
CA LYS A 179 -15.77 9.42 -17.54
C LYS A 179 -15.72 9.72 -19.04
N GLU A 180 -14.76 10.52 -19.49
CA GLU A 180 -14.56 10.91 -20.88
C GLU A 180 -14.35 9.70 -21.80
N MET A 181 -13.48 8.78 -21.35
CA MET A 181 -13.08 7.62 -22.14
C MET A 181 -13.97 6.39 -21.93
N GLY A 182 -14.89 6.43 -20.95
CA GLY A 182 -15.73 5.28 -20.59
C GLY A 182 -14.97 4.10 -19.99
N VAL A 183 -13.77 4.34 -19.45
CA VAL A 183 -12.87 3.31 -18.90
C VAL A 183 -12.96 3.32 -17.37
N PRO A 184 -13.25 2.19 -16.69
CA PRO A 184 -13.37 2.15 -15.25
C PRO A 184 -12.05 2.46 -14.54
N LEU A 185 -12.15 3.23 -13.43
CA LEU A 185 -11.05 3.59 -12.56
C LEU A 185 -11.04 2.68 -11.33
N VAL A 186 -9.88 2.08 -11.04
CA VAL A 186 -9.56 1.37 -9.79
C VAL A 186 -8.59 2.21 -8.99
N GLU A 187 -8.91 2.49 -7.71
CA GLU A 187 -8.03 3.19 -6.80
C GLU A 187 -7.26 2.18 -5.94
N ASP A 188 -5.95 2.07 -6.10
CA ASP A 188 -5.10 1.37 -5.14
C ASP A 188 -4.68 2.34 -4.02
N CYS A 189 -5.32 2.19 -2.88
CA CYS A 189 -5.12 2.97 -1.67
C CYS A 189 -4.25 2.23 -0.63
N SER A 190 -3.47 1.24 -1.05
CA SER A 190 -2.64 0.42 -0.15
C SER A 190 -1.61 1.23 0.67
N HIS A 191 -1.35 2.47 0.30
CA HIS A 191 -0.48 3.41 1.04
C HIS A 191 -1.28 4.53 1.75
N MET A 192 -2.61 4.61 1.55
CA MET A 192 -3.40 5.81 1.88
C MET A 192 -4.60 5.53 2.80
N HIS A 193 -4.46 4.59 3.76
CA HIS A 193 -5.52 4.28 4.72
C HIS A 193 -5.90 5.50 5.54
N GLY A 194 -7.12 6.02 5.31
CA GLY A 194 -7.65 7.16 6.04
C GLY A 194 -7.31 8.54 5.47
N ALA A 195 -6.64 8.63 4.32
CA ALA A 195 -6.45 9.89 3.61
C ALA A 195 -7.79 10.49 3.16
N VAL A 196 -7.87 11.82 3.14
CA VAL A 196 -9.08 12.57 2.79
C VAL A 196 -8.75 13.59 1.70
N TRP A 197 -9.53 13.58 0.64
CA TRP A 197 -9.48 14.56 -0.42
C TRP A 197 -10.87 15.17 -0.64
N LYS A 198 -10.97 16.51 -0.57
CA LYS A 198 -12.22 17.26 -0.69
C LYS A 198 -13.37 16.68 0.15
N GLY A 199 -13.10 16.44 1.43
CA GLY A 199 -14.05 15.95 2.42
C GLY A 199 -14.43 14.46 2.32
N ARG A 200 -13.86 13.69 1.38
CA ARG A 200 -14.14 12.26 1.21
C ARG A 200 -12.86 11.44 1.34
N ARG A 201 -12.98 10.24 1.93
CA ARG A 201 -11.83 9.32 2.05
C ARG A 201 -11.50 8.71 0.68
N VAL A 202 -10.19 8.57 0.41
CA VAL A 202 -9.71 7.90 -0.81
C VAL A 202 -10.10 6.42 -0.82
N GLY A 203 -10.23 5.84 -2.00
CA GLY A 203 -10.79 4.50 -2.21
C GLY A 203 -12.32 4.49 -2.34
N SER A 204 -12.97 5.68 -2.28
CA SER A 204 -14.40 5.83 -2.50
C SER A 204 -14.75 6.60 -3.79
N PHE A 205 -13.77 6.95 -4.61
CA PHE A 205 -13.98 7.77 -5.81
C PHE A 205 -14.11 6.93 -7.09
N GLY A 206 -13.28 5.90 -7.26
CA GLY A 206 -13.31 5.00 -8.42
C GLY A 206 -14.49 4.00 -8.39
N ARG A 207 -14.54 3.14 -9.39
CA ARG A 207 -15.51 2.03 -9.43
C ARG A 207 -15.26 1.02 -8.31
N ILE A 208 -13.97 0.79 -7.99
CA ILE A 208 -13.49 -0.04 -6.90
C ILE A 208 -12.28 0.66 -6.28
N GLY A 209 -12.29 0.82 -4.95
CA GLY A 209 -11.12 1.15 -4.17
C GLY A 209 -10.57 -0.11 -3.50
N LEU A 210 -9.25 -0.25 -3.40
CA LEU A 210 -8.64 -1.40 -2.75
C LEU A 210 -7.52 -1.01 -1.78
N PHE A 211 -7.25 -1.91 -0.84
CA PHE A 211 -6.29 -1.70 0.23
C PHE A 211 -5.52 -2.99 0.51
N SER A 212 -4.22 -2.85 0.77
CA SER A 212 -3.40 -3.89 1.37
C SER A 212 -3.31 -3.69 2.87
N MET A 213 -3.37 -4.77 3.64
CA MET A 213 -3.23 -4.77 5.10
C MET A 213 -2.06 -5.64 5.53
N GLN A 214 -1.03 -5.73 4.67
CA GLN A 214 0.24 -6.39 4.94
C GLN A 214 0.95 -5.69 6.11
N GLN A 215 1.85 -6.40 6.79
CA GLN A 215 2.50 -5.99 8.05
C GLN A 215 3.06 -4.56 8.06
N SER A 216 3.61 -4.07 6.95
CA SER A 216 4.20 -2.73 6.88
C SER A 216 3.17 -1.61 6.71
N LYS A 217 1.88 -1.91 6.43
CA LYS A 217 0.84 -0.90 6.20
C LYS A 217 0.39 -0.23 7.48
N VAL A 218 -0.09 1.03 7.37
CA VAL A 218 -0.55 1.84 8.52
C VAL A 218 -1.81 1.29 9.20
N LEU A 219 -2.58 0.43 8.51
CA LEU A 219 -3.58 -0.46 9.09
C LEU A 219 -3.22 -1.88 8.66
N THR A 220 -2.87 -2.73 9.61
CA THR A 220 -2.33 -4.06 9.32
C THR A 220 -2.87 -5.16 10.21
N CYS A 221 -2.85 -6.38 9.70
CA CYS A 221 -3.10 -7.64 10.42
C CYS A 221 -2.05 -8.73 10.09
N GLY A 222 -0.91 -8.33 9.51
CA GLY A 222 0.12 -9.24 9.00
C GLY A 222 -0.05 -9.47 7.51
N GLU A 223 -1.09 -10.16 7.08
CA GLU A 223 -1.52 -10.32 5.69
C GLU A 223 -3.03 -10.13 5.57
N GLY A 224 -3.46 -9.29 4.61
CA GLY A 224 -4.86 -8.99 4.37
C GLY A 224 -5.05 -7.94 3.28
N GLY A 225 -6.29 -7.78 2.87
CA GLY A 225 -6.73 -6.75 1.93
C GLY A 225 -8.22 -6.49 2.05
N ALA A 226 -8.68 -5.44 1.39
CA ALA A 226 -10.09 -5.11 1.30
C ALA A 226 -10.39 -4.37 0.00
N LEU A 227 -11.62 -4.53 -0.48
CA LEU A 227 -12.16 -3.79 -1.62
C LEU A 227 -13.39 -3.00 -1.18
N LEU A 228 -13.53 -1.78 -1.68
CA LEU A 228 -14.66 -0.89 -1.46
C LEU A 228 -15.39 -0.66 -2.78
N THR A 229 -16.71 -0.57 -2.73
CA THR A 229 -17.55 -0.15 -3.86
C THR A 229 -18.89 0.35 -3.35
N ASP A 230 -19.53 1.25 -4.13
CA ASP A 230 -20.91 1.69 -3.88
C ASP A 230 -21.91 0.94 -4.78
N ASP A 231 -21.42 0.12 -5.72
CA ASP A 231 -22.23 -0.64 -6.66
C ASP A 231 -22.63 -2.01 -6.06
N PRO A 232 -23.93 -2.27 -5.81
CA PRO A 232 -24.40 -3.53 -5.23
C PRO A 232 -24.14 -4.74 -6.13
N ALA A 233 -24.09 -4.57 -7.45
CA ALA A 233 -23.80 -5.66 -8.38
C ALA A 233 -22.31 -6.05 -8.32
N LEU A 234 -21.41 -5.07 -8.27
CA LEU A 234 -19.98 -5.31 -8.04
C LEU A 234 -19.74 -5.94 -6.67
N TYR A 235 -20.41 -5.45 -5.61
CA TYR A 235 -20.32 -6.05 -4.28
C TYR A 235 -20.69 -7.53 -4.27
N ARG A 236 -21.85 -7.87 -4.85
CA ARG A 236 -22.31 -9.26 -4.97
C ARG A 236 -21.30 -10.13 -5.73
N ARG A 237 -20.75 -9.59 -6.82
CA ARG A 237 -19.76 -10.27 -7.64
C ARG A 237 -18.43 -10.48 -6.89
N LEU A 238 -17.93 -9.45 -6.22
CA LEU A 238 -16.70 -9.49 -5.42
C LEU A 238 -16.79 -10.54 -4.30
N GLN A 239 -17.92 -10.63 -3.59
CA GLN A 239 -18.13 -11.65 -2.57
C GLN A 239 -17.98 -13.05 -3.16
N GLN A 240 -18.63 -13.33 -4.29
CA GLN A 240 -18.58 -14.64 -4.94
C GLN A 240 -17.19 -14.96 -5.48
N LEU A 241 -16.53 -14.01 -6.14
CA LEU A 241 -15.16 -14.18 -6.64
C LEU A 241 -14.18 -14.53 -5.52
N ARG A 242 -14.36 -13.92 -4.32
CA ARG A 242 -13.53 -14.12 -3.14
C ARG A 242 -13.78 -15.44 -2.42
N ALA A 243 -15.01 -15.99 -2.47
CA ALA A 243 -15.48 -17.06 -1.60
C ALA A 243 -16.07 -18.27 -2.37
N ASP A 244 -15.42 -18.74 -3.44
CA ASP A 244 -15.81 -19.93 -4.22
C ASP A 244 -17.25 -19.89 -4.74
N GLY A 245 -17.75 -18.72 -5.17
CA GLY A 245 -19.13 -18.54 -5.67
C GLY A 245 -20.18 -18.39 -4.57
N ARG A 246 -19.77 -18.00 -3.35
CA ARG A 246 -20.65 -17.85 -2.17
C ARG A 246 -20.78 -16.38 -1.75
N LEU A 247 -21.88 -16.09 -1.06
CA LEU A 247 -22.20 -14.78 -0.46
C LEU A 247 -22.23 -14.90 1.07
N TYR A 248 -22.25 -13.78 1.78
CA TYR A 248 -22.62 -13.81 3.18
C TYR A 248 -24.04 -14.38 3.35
N ALA A 249 -24.21 -15.25 4.32
CA ALA A 249 -25.53 -15.76 4.67
C ALA A 249 -26.45 -14.63 5.17
N ALA A 250 -27.71 -14.68 4.77
CA ALA A 250 -28.70 -13.69 5.21
C ALA A 250 -28.96 -13.75 6.72
N ARG A 251 -28.70 -14.89 7.36
CA ARG A 251 -28.88 -15.13 8.80
C ARG A 251 -27.71 -15.90 9.38
N HIS A 252 -27.28 -15.53 10.58
CA HIS A 252 -26.26 -16.26 11.34
C HIS A 252 -26.93 -17.31 12.22
N VAL A 253 -26.98 -18.56 11.75
CA VAL A 253 -27.59 -19.67 12.50
C VAL A 253 -26.49 -20.50 13.12
N LYS A 254 -26.52 -20.69 14.45
CA LYS A 254 -25.52 -21.49 15.18
C LYS A 254 -25.36 -22.89 14.55
N GLY A 255 -24.11 -23.23 14.21
CA GLY A 255 -23.76 -24.51 13.58
C GLY A 255 -23.86 -24.53 12.05
N ALA A 256 -24.54 -23.58 11.40
CA ALA A 256 -24.51 -23.40 9.95
C ALA A 256 -23.26 -22.62 9.52
N MET A 257 -23.00 -22.48 8.22
CA MET A 257 -21.96 -21.56 7.72
C MET A 257 -22.49 -20.12 7.63
N ASP A 258 -21.62 -19.14 7.81
CA ASP A 258 -21.96 -17.73 7.60
C ASP A 258 -21.87 -17.27 6.13
N ILE A 259 -21.71 -18.23 5.23
CA ILE A 259 -21.74 -18.03 3.77
C ILE A 259 -22.68 -19.05 3.13
N GLU A 260 -23.38 -18.62 2.09
CA GLU A 260 -24.36 -19.43 1.35
C GLU A 260 -24.03 -19.46 -0.16
N LYS A 261 -24.49 -20.51 -0.84
CA LYS A 261 -24.24 -20.71 -2.27
C LYS A 261 -25.03 -19.68 -3.09
N ALA A 262 -24.35 -19.02 -4.03
CA ALA A 262 -25.00 -18.18 -5.06
C ALA A 262 -24.77 -18.78 -6.47
N GLY A 263 -23.49 -18.99 -6.85
CA GLY A 263 -23.14 -19.70 -8.07
C GLY A 263 -23.28 -18.90 -9.37
N ASP A 264 -23.38 -17.55 -9.29
CA ASP A 264 -23.45 -16.70 -10.48
C ASP A 264 -22.09 -16.61 -11.20
N VAL A 265 -20.99 -16.71 -10.44
CA VAL A 265 -19.61 -16.69 -10.96
C VAL A 265 -18.76 -17.75 -10.25
N MET A 266 -17.80 -18.29 -10.98
CA MET A 266 -16.77 -19.17 -10.39
C MET A 266 -15.72 -18.33 -9.65
N GLY A 267 -15.69 -18.47 -8.32
CA GLY A 267 -14.71 -17.84 -7.45
C GLY A 267 -13.54 -18.74 -7.08
N ARG A 268 -12.71 -18.20 -6.19
CA ARG A 268 -11.62 -18.93 -5.51
C ARG A 268 -11.61 -18.57 -4.04
N ASN A 269 -10.85 -19.30 -3.23
CA ASN A 269 -10.70 -18.97 -1.81
C ASN A 269 -9.64 -17.86 -1.61
N TYR A 270 -10.11 -16.63 -1.49
CA TYR A 270 -9.35 -15.45 -1.09
C TYR A 270 -9.87 -14.86 0.24
N ASN A 271 -10.51 -15.69 1.06
CA ASN A 271 -11.11 -15.21 2.32
C ASN A 271 -10.06 -14.70 3.30
N LEU A 272 -10.41 -13.66 4.05
CA LEU A 272 -9.68 -13.21 5.23
C LEU A 272 -10.02 -14.14 6.41
N SER A 273 -9.05 -14.45 7.27
CA SER A 273 -9.31 -15.22 8.48
C SER A 273 -9.96 -14.37 9.57
N GLU A 274 -10.68 -15.01 10.50
CA GLU A 274 -11.27 -14.35 11.67
C GLU A 274 -10.20 -13.71 12.58
N PHE A 275 -9.01 -14.29 12.68
CA PHE A 275 -7.88 -13.73 13.42
C PHE A 275 -7.44 -12.38 12.85
N HIS A 276 -7.23 -12.33 11.54
CA HIS A 276 -6.83 -11.11 10.85
C HIS A 276 -7.94 -10.05 10.93
N ALA A 277 -9.18 -10.46 10.75
CA ALA A 277 -10.32 -9.55 10.81
C ALA A 277 -10.52 -8.96 12.23
N ALA A 278 -10.29 -9.76 13.27
CA ALA A 278 -10.37 -9.28 14.66
C ALA A 278 -9.30 -8.22 14.96
N ILE A 279 -8.05 -8.45 14.50
CA ILE A 279 -6.98 -7.45 14.60
C ILE A 279 -7.37 -6.17 13.86
N LEU A 280 -7.84 -6.27 12.62
CA LEU A 280 -8.20 -5.11 11.82
C LEU A 280 -9.35 -4.30 12.42
N LEU A 281 -10.36 -4.99 12.95
CA LEU A 281 -11.49 -4.33 13.62
C LEU A 281 -11.05 -3.57 14.86
N ASP A 282 -10.12 -4.12 15.62
CA ASP A 282 -9.50 -3.46 16.76
C ASP A 282 -8.62 -2.28 16.32
N ARG A 283 -7.67 -2.50 15.42
CA ARG A 283 -6.70 -1.47 14.98
C ARG A 283 -7.35 -0.32 14.22
N LEU A 284 -8.48 -0.54 13.54
CA LEU A 284 -9.23 0.51 12.85
C LEU A 284 -9.65 1.67 13.77
N ARG A 285 -9.89 1.38 15.05
CA ARG A 285 -10.26 2.40 16.06
C ARG A 285 -9.16 3.40 16.35
N HIS A 286 -7.90 3.02 16.12
CA HIS A 286 -6.72 3.84 16.40
C HIS A 286 -6.22 4.61 15.17
N LEU A 287 -6.66 4.22 13.97
CA LEU A 287 -6.10 4.68 12.70
C LEU A 287 -6.13 6.22 12.54
N ASP A 288 -7.25 6.86 12.85
CA ASP A 288 -7.37 8.32 12.69
C ASP A 288 -6.46 9.09 13.65
N ALA A 289 -6.34 8.65 14.90
CA ALA A 289 -5.45 9.28 15.89
C ALA A 289 -3.98 9.08 15.53
N GLU A 290 -3.61 7.87 15.10
CA GLU A 290 -2.25 7.58 14.64
C GLU A 290 -1.89 8.36 13.37
N ASN A 291 -2.81 8.50 12.42
CA ASN A 291 -2.61 9.32 11.23
C ASN A 291 -2.48 10.81 11.54
N ALA A 292 -3.25 11.34 12.50
CA ALA A 292 -3.08 12.71 12.95
C ALA A 292 -1.68 12.97 13.54
N THR A 293 -1.16 12.02 14.33
CA THR A 293 0.21 12.10 14.84
C THR A 293 1.25 12.07 13.73
N ARG A 294 1.07 11.14 12.74
CA ARG A 294 1.98 11.07 11.58
C ARG A 294 1.97 12.37 10.78
N GLU A 295 0.79 12.94 10.50
CA GLU A 295 0.65 14.16 9.73
C GLU A 295 1.25 15.38 10.44
N GLU A 296 1.08 15.48 11.75
CA GLU A 296 1.69 16.56 12.55
C GLU A 296 3.22 16.45 12.53
N ASN A 297 3.77 15.27 12.78
CA ASN A 297 5.22 15.05 12.77
C ASN A 297 5.81 15.21 11.37
N ALA A 298 5.10 14.82 10.32
CA ALA A 298 5.52 15.05 8.94
C ALA A 298 5.62 16.57 8.64
N ARG A 299 4.65 17.39 9.07
CA ARG A 299 4.71 18.86 8.89
C ARG A 299 5.90 19.49 9.61
N ILE A 300 6.22 19.00 10.81
CA ILE A 300 7.42 19.44 11.54
C ILE A 300 8.67 19.07 10.73
N LEU A 301 8.74 17.84 10.24
CA LEU A 301 9.88 17.38 9.45
C LEU A 301 9.99 18.14 8.13
N ASP A 302 8.89 18.38 7.41
CA ASP A 302 8.85 19.20 6.19
C ASP A 302 9.47 20.58 6.42
N SER A 303 9.10 21.24 7.54
CA SER A 303 9.62 22.57 7.89
C SER A 303 11.12 22.54 8.19
N LEU A 304 11.61 21.50 8.86
CA LEU A 304 13.03 21.35 9.16
C LEU A 304 13.85 21.00 7.92
N LEU A 305 13.32 20.19 7.02
CA LEU A 305 14.00 19.79 5.78
C LEU A 305 14.06 20.94 4.77
N ALA A 306 13.11 21.88 4.79
CA ALA A 306 13.13 23.08 3.94
C ALA A 306 14.35 23.95 4.18
N GLU A 307 14.98 23.87 5.37
CA GLU A 307 16.21 24.61 5.71
C GLU A 307 17.49 23.91 5.19
N ILE A 308 17.37 22.70 4.62
CA ILE A 308 18.52 21.91 4.12
C ILE A 308 18.55 22.00 2.59
N PRO A 309 19.54 22.72 2.01
CA PRO A 309 19.64 22.85 0.56
C PRO A 309 19.79 21.48 -0.13
N GLY A 310 19.01 21.26 -1.20
CA GLY A 310 19.06 20.01 -1.96
C GLY A 310 18.20 18.88 -1.38
N VAL A 311 17.32 19.18 -0.43
CA VAL A 311 16.37 18.21 0.15
C VAL A 311 14.94 18.74 -0.04
N SER A 312 14.04 17.89 -0.51
CA SER A 312 12.62 18.25 -0.62
C SER A 312 11.71 17.04 -0.38
N PRO A 313 10.69 17.16 0.49
CA PRO A 313 9.60 16.19 0.56
C PRO A 313 8.81 16.12 -0.75
N LEU A 314 8.02 15.07 -0.96
CA LEU A 314 7.08 15.01 -2.08
C LEU A 314 5.98 16.05 -1.94
N SER A 315 5.50 16.55 -3.08
CA SER A 315 4.44 17.54 -3.13
C SER A 315 3.10 16.98 -2.65
N ARG A 316 2.38 17.79 -1.89
CA ARG A 316 1.02 17.48 -1.48
C ARG A 316 0.05 17.79 -2.62
N THR A 317 -0.77 16.84 -3.00
CA THR A 317 -1.77 17.01 -4.05
C THR A 317 -2.82 18.05 -3.65
N PRO A 318 -3.16 19.01 -4.52
CA PRO A 318 -4.16 20.02 -4.22
C PRO A 318 -5.51 19.44 -3.81
N GLY A 319 -6.11 19.99 -2.77
CA GLY A 319 -7.40 19.50 -2.23
C GLY A 319 -7.28 18.34 -1.25
N THR A 320 -6.06 17.93 -0.88
CA THR A 320 -5.86 16.95 0.19
C THR A 320 -6.14 17.61 1.55
N ASP A 321 -7.20 17.15 2.23
CA ASP A 321 -7.57 17.64 3.57
C ASP A 321 -6.76 16.94 4.66
N ARG A 322 -6.57 15.61 4.51
CA ARG A 322 -5.72 14.78 5.38
C ARG A 322 -4.77 13.94 4.54
N GLN A 323 -3.49 14.11 4.75
CA GLN A 323 -2.47 13.25 4.18
C GLN A 323 -2.15 12.10 5.12
N THR A 324 -1.88 10.93 4.56
CA THR A 324 -1.38 9.76 5.30
C THR A 324 -0.02 9.34 4.75
N TYR A 325 0.73 8.63 5.56
CA TYR A 325 2.11 8.31 5.26
C TYR A 325 2.31 6.81 5.47
N TYR A 326 2.40 6.05 4.38
CA TYR A 326 2.91 4.68 4.41
C TYR A 326 4.44 4.70 4.50
N GLU A 327 5.03 5.61 3.76
CA GLU A 327 6.44 5.96 3.81
C GLU A 327 6.55 7.47 3.67
N TYR A 328 7.46 8.08 4.41
CA TYR A 328 7.78 9.49 4.25
C TYR A 328 8.91 9.61 3.25
N CYS A 329 8.59 10.07 2.04
CA CYS A 329 9.54 10.17 0.95
C CYS A 329 10.19 11.55 0.86
N VAL A 330 11.50 11.54 0.62
CA VAL A 330 12.35 12.72 0.48
C VAL A 330 13.19 12.60 -0.78
N ARG A 331 13.25 13.66 -1.57
CA ARG A 331 14.11 13.78 -2.74
C ARG A 331 15.40 14.50 -2.39
N PHE A 332 16.50 14.05 -2.96
CA PHE A 332 17.86 14.56 -2.77
C PHE A 332 18.46 15.05 -4.09
N ASP A 333 19.02 16.26 -4.07
CA ASP A 333 19.96 16.72 -5.09
C ASP A 333 21.35 16.18 -4.71
N LEU A 334 21.74 15.09 -5.35
CA LEU A 334 22.96 14.34 -4.99
C LEU A 334 24.25 15.15 -5.16
N GLU A 335 24.27 16.17 -6.01
CA GLU A 335 25.44 17.06 -6.16
C GLU A 335 25.77 17.77 -4.84
N ARG A 336 24.75 18.09 -4.04
CA ARG A 336 24.92 18.73 -2.75
C ARG A 336 25.30 17.76 -1.61
N PHE A 337 25.33 16.47 -1.92
CA PHE A 337 25.70 15.41 -1.00
C PHE A 337 27.03 14.71 -1.38
N GLY A 338 27.94 15.44 -2.09
CA GLY A 338 29.24 14.91 -2.51
C GLY A 338 29.13 13.89 -3.62
N SER A 339 28.10 14.00 -4.49
CA SER A 339 27.82 13.07 -5.59
C SER A 339 27.74 11.58 -5.16
N ARG A 340 27.38 11.34 -3.89
CA ARG A 340 27.11 9.99 -3.38
C ARG A 340 25.89 9.42 -4.08
N SER A 341 25.86 8.12 -4.28
CA SER A 341 24.67 7.44 -4.78
C SER A 341 23.55 7.46 -3.73
N ILE A 342 22.30 7.31 -4.17
CA ILE A 342 21.16 7.26 -3.27
C ILE A 342 21.24 6.05 -2.31
N ASP A 343 21.85 4.94 -2.75
CA ASP A 343 22.04 3.74 -1.95
C ASP A 343 23.06 4.00 -0.82
N GLU A 344 24.16 4.74 -1.07
CA GLU A 344 25.13 5.16 -0.04
C GLU A 344 24.50 6.11 0.98
N LEU A 345 23.63 7.03 0.56
CA LEU A 345 22.87 7.90 1.46
C LEU A 345 21.90 7.09 2.32
N ALA A 346 21.21 6.11 1.74
CA ALA A 346 20.30 5.20 2.45
C ALA A 346 21.04 4.42 3.55
N GLU A 347 22.22 3.85 3.23
CA GLU A 347 23.05 3.12 4.20
C GLU A 347 23.54 4.03 5.33
N ALA A 348 23.96 5.24 5.01
CA ALA A 348 24.42 6.21 6.00
C ALA A 348 23.29 6.62 6.95
N LEU A 349 22.11 6.98 6.40
CA LEU A 349 20.94 7.35 7.21
C LEU A 349 20.42 6.18 8.04
N THR A 350 20.39 4.96 7.48
CA THR A 350 20.02 3.76 8.23
C THR A 350 20.91 3.56 9.45
N ARG A 351 22.21 3.75 9.30
CA ARG A 351 23.20 3.63 10.38
C ARG A 351 23.03 4.74 11.42
N ASP A 352 22.88 5.99 10.97
CA ASP A 352 22.83 7.15 11.86
C ASP A 352 21.49 7.23 12.63
N LEU A 353 20.37 6.85 11.99
CA LEU A 353 19.04 6.85 12.59
C LEU A 353 18.69 5.55 13.33
N GLY A 354 19.33 4.43 12.99
CA GLY A 354 19.02 3.11 13.57
C GLY A 354 17.62 2.59 13.17
N CYS A 355 17.08 3.03 12.04
CA CYS A 355 15.89 2.48 11.39
C CYS A 355 16.18 2.32 9.89
N ALA A 356 15.45 1.43 9.21
CA ALA A 356 15.61 1.22 7.78
C ALA A 356 15.22 2.50 7.01
N VAL A 357 16.16 3.03 6.22
CA VAL A 357 15.91 4.07 5.21
C VAL A 357 16.30 3.44 3.89
N GLU A 358 15.37 3.42 2.96
CA GLU A 358 15.56 2.68 1.69
C GLU A 358 15.29 3.60 0.50
N PRO A 359 15.96 3.39 -0.64
CA PRO A 359 15.50 3.96 -1.89
C PRO A 359 14.07 3.50 -2.20
N ILE A 360 13.31 4.33 -2.90
CA ILE A 360 11.97 3.94 -3.36
C ILE A 360 12.02 2.72 -4.31
N TYR A 361 10.85 2.19 -4.69
CA TYR A 361 10.76 1.02 -5.59
C TYR A 361 11.55 1.19 -6.90
N GLU A 362 11.96 0.07 -7.48
CA GLU A 362 12.55 0.03 -8.82
C GLU A 362 11.46 0.24 -9.88
N PRO A 363 11.72 1.04 -10.95
CA PRO A 363 10.86 1.07 -12.14
C PRO A 363 10.72 -0.33 -12.74
N PHE A 364 9.57 -0.66 -13.34
CA PHE A 364 9.36 -2.00 -13.89
C PHE A 364 10.27 -2.34 -15.06
N THR A 365 10.89 -1.37 -15.70
CA THR A 365 11.95 -1.57 -16.71
C THR A 365 13.22 -2.21 -16.12
N ALA A 366 13.47 -2.03 -14.82
CA ALA A 366 14.64 -2.56 -14.12
C ALA A 366 14.29 -3.55 -13.00
N ASN A 367 13.01 -3.66 -12.59
CA ASN A 367 12.59 -4.44 -11.43
C ASN A 367 12.75 -5.94 -11.67
N VAL A 368 13.64 -6.57 -10.89
CA VAL A 368 13.93 -8.01 -11.00
C VAL A 368 12.76 -8.91 -10.63
N LEU A 369 11.76 -8.41 -9.90
CA LEU A 369 10.56 -9.16 -9.53
C LEU A 369 9.50 -9.15 -10.64
N TYR A 370 9.56 -8.22 -11.60
CA TYR A 370 8.62 -8.13 -12.69
C TYR A 370 9.11 -8.95 -13.90
N ARG A 371 8.57 -10.14 -14.06
CA ARG A 371 8.94 -11.11 -15.12
C ARG A 371 7.69 -11.66 -15.81
N PRO A 372 6.90 -10.82 -16.51
CA PRO A 372 5.59 -11.22 -17.05
C PRO A 372 5.69 -12.38 -18.06
N GLN A 373 6.82 -12.52 -18.78
CA GLN A 373 7.05 -13.61 -19.74
C GLN A 373 7.11 -15.00 -19.07
N THR A 374 7.32 -15.07 -17.75
CA THR A 374 7.27 -16.36 -17.02
C THR A 374 5.84 -16.87 -16.85
N VAL A 375 4.85 -15.99 -16.99
CA VAL A 375 3.42 -16.30 -16.90
C VAL A 375 2.79 -16.46 -18.28
N LEU A 376 3.14 -15.56 -19.20
CA LEU A 376 2.64 -15.50 -20.59
C LEU A 376 3.82 -15.40 -21.56
N PRO A 377 4.48 -16.52 -21.89
CA PRO A 377 5.78 -16.51 -22.58
C PRO A 377 5.73 -15.96 -24.01
N ASP A 378 4.64 -16.18 -24.73
CA ASP A 378 4.51 -15.84 -26.15
C ASP A 378 3.88 -14.44 -26.37
N ARG A 379 4.09 -13.50 -25.43
CA ARG A 379 3.49 -12.17 -25.43
C ARG A 379 4.59 -11.10 -25.44
N PRO A 380 5.17 -10.72 -26.60
CA PRO A 380 6.23 -9.72 -26.67
C PRO A 380 5.80 -8.31 -26.21
N GLU A 381 4.51 -8.03 -26.24
CA GLU A 381 3.94 -6.79 -25.71
C GLU A 381 4.09 -6.63 -24.19
N LEU A 382 4.41 -7.72 -23.48
CA LEU A 382 4.68 -7.70 -22.03
C LEU A 382 6.13 -7.36 -21.68
N ASP A 383 7.01 -7.17 -22.68
CA ASP A 383 8.40 -6.81 -22.42
C ASP A 383 8.48 -5.40 -21.82
N PRO A 384 8.92 -5.26 -20.54
CA PRO A 384 9.03 -3.96 -19.91
C PRO A 384 10.02 -3.01 -20.59
N ALA A 385 11.00 -3.53 -21.34
CA ALA A 385 11.96 -2.71 -22.09
C ALA A 385 11.34 -1.85 -23.21
N ARG A 386 10.08 -2.10 -23.58
CA ARG A 386 9.33 -1.30 -24.55
C ARG A 386 8.86 0.06 -24.00
N PHE A 387 8.86 0.23 -22.69
CA PHE A 387 8.38 1.43 -22.03
C PHE A 387 9.55 2.36 -21.68
N GLN A 388 9.32 3.65 -21.75
CA GLN A 388 10.25 4.68 -21.30
C GLN A 388 9.67 5.34 -20.05
N LEU A 389 10.41 5.28 -18.95
CA LEU A 389 9.97 5.73 -17.63
C LEU A 389 11.00 6.69 -17.02
N PRO A 390 11.37 7.80 -17.71
CA PRO A 390 12.46 8.67 -17.29
C PRO A 390 12.22 9.33 -15.93
N VAL A 391 10.97 9.65 -15.59
CA VAL A 391 10.63 10.22 -14.26
C VAL A 391 10.80 9.17 -13.18
N ALA A 392 10.29 7.95 -13.39
CA ALA A 392 10.43 6.85 -12.45
C ALA A 392 11.91 6.47 -12.22
N GLU A 393 12.71 6.41 -13.30
CA GLU A 393 14.13 6.12 -13.23
C GLU A 393 14.92 7.21 -12.48
N ARG A 394 14.58 8.48 -12.70
CA ARG A 394 15.16 9.59 -11.96
C ARG A 394 14.76 9.54 -10.50
N ALA A 395 13.48 9.36 -10.20
CA ALA A 395 12.98 9.26 -8.83
C ALA A 395 13.69 8.15 -8.04
N ARG A 396 13.93 6.97 -8.64
CA ARG A 396 14.68 5.88 -8.00
C ARG A 396 16.10 6.28 -7.61
N ARG A 397 16.73 7.14 -8.39
CA ARG A 397 18.09 7.63 -8.10
C ARG A 397 18.12 8.80 -7.12
N GLU A 398 17.00 9.50 -6.90
CA GLU A 398 16.98 10.73 -6.12
C GLU A 398 16.17 10.62 -4.81
N CYS A 399 15.32 9.58 -4.63
CA CYS A 399 14.38 9.54 -3.53
C CYS A 399 14.65 8.43 -2.53
N LEU A 400 14.59 8.79 -1.23
CA LEU A 400 14.58 7.85 -0.11
C LEU A 400 13.24 7.85 0.59
N ALA A 401 12.92 6.72 1.20
CA ALA A 401 11.72 6.49 1.98
C ALA A 401 12.07 6.15 3.44
N LEU A 402 11.44 6.84 4.38
CA LEU A 402 11.47 6.51 5.79
C LEU A 402 10.18 5.80 6.16
N PRO A 403 10.20 4.74 6.99
CA PRO A 403 9.02 3.99 7.35
C PRO A 403 8.08 4.82 8.24
N HIS A 404 6.77 4.71 8.02
CA HIS A 404 5.76 5.54 8.69
C HIS A 404 5.78 5.55 10.21
N HIS A 405 6.31 4.49 10.84
CA HIS A 405 6.31 4.39 12.30
C HIS A 405 7.28 5.36 12.95
N VAL A 406 8.29 5.88 12.22
CA VAL A 406 9.16 6.95 12.74
C VAL A 406 8.36 8.24 13.01
N LEU A 407 7.30 8.49 12.23
CA LEU A 407 6.39 9.61 12.43
C LEU A 407 5.43 9.42 13.64
N LEU A 408 5.46 8.28 14.32
CA LEU A 408 4.75 8.07 15.57
C LEU A 408 5.63 8.29 16.81
N ALA A 409 6.90 8.69 16.61
CA ALA A 409 7.82 9.03 17.68
C ALA A 409 7.47 10.40 18.31
N PRO A 410 8.04 10.74 19.48
CA PRO A 410 7.95 12.09 20.03
C PRO A 410 8.46 13.15 19.02
N ARG A 411 7.91 14.37 19.09
CA ARG A 411 8.21 15.47 18.14
C ARG A 411 9.69 15.76 17.98
N GLU A 412 10.44 15.65 19.07
CA GLU A 412 11.88 15.90 19.13
C GLU A 412 12.67 14.96 18.20
N ALA A 413 12.12 13.77 17.91
CA ALA A 413 12.73 12.83 17.00
C ALA A 413 12.77 13.36 15.55
N MET A 414 11.86 14.25 15.15
CA MET A 414 11.88 14.87 13.83
C MET A 414 13.11 15.75 13.64
N GLY A 415 13.51 16.48 14.69
CA GLY A 415 14.76 17.24 14.69
C GLY A 415 16.00 16.38 14.49
N ARG A 416 16.00 15.15 15.04
CA ARG A 416 17.12 14.20 14.87
C ARG A 416 17.20 13.63 13.44
N ILE A 417 16.04 13.41 12.79
CA ILE A 417 16.02 13.02 11.37
C ILE A 417 16.61 14.14 10.51
N ALA A 418 16.13 15.36 10.68
CA ALA A 418 16.63 16.52 9.94
C ALA A 418 18.12 16.77 10.19
N GLN A 419 18.57 16.63 11.43
CA GLN A 419 19.98 16.77 11.79
C GLN A 419 20.85 15.72 11.07
N ALA A 420 20.44 14.45 11.05
CA ALA A 420 21.20 13.39 10.38
C ALA A 420 21.33 13.67 8.86
N ILE A 421 20.26 14.14 8.22
CA ILE A 421 20.26 14.52 6.80
C ILE A 421 21.17 15.75 6.59
N GLY A 422 21.09 16.77 7.44
CA GLY A 422 21.93 17.97 7.36
C GLY A 422 23.41 17.70 7.60
N ASP A 423 23.73 16.76 8.49
CA ASP A 423 25.13 16.32 8.73
C ASP A 423 25.74 15.65 7.49
N LEU A 424 24.94 14.84 6.75
CA LEU A 424 25.37 14.25 5.48
C LEU A 424 25.60 15.29 4.40
N ALA A 425 24.74 16.31 4.31
CA ALA A 425 24.91 17.41 3.35
C ALA A 425 26.21 18.19 3.63
N ARG A 426 26.54 18.49 4.92
CA ARG A 426 27.78 19.16 5.28
C ARG A 426 29.02 18.34 4.93
N ARG A 427 29.04 17.06 5.28
CA ARG A 427 30.16 16.15 4.95
C ARG A 427 30.39 16.03 3.43
N GLY A 428 29.34 16.09 2.62
CA GLY A 428 29.47 16.03 1.17
C GLY A 428 30.00 17.31 0.53
N GLN A 429 29.98 18.44 1.25
CA GLN A 429 30.55 19.72 0.78
C GLN A 429 32.04 19.86 1.14
N ASP A 430 32.51 19.11 2.13
CA ASP A 430 33.91 19.12 2.63
C ASP A 430 34.79 18.09 1.89
N GLU A 431 34.23 17.18 1.12
CA GLU A 431 34.90 16.20 0.25
C GLU A 431 35.06 16.73 -1.18
#